data_384cfd6dd11e0375e7f1f441a8789301
#
_entry.id   384cfd6dd11e0375e7f1f441a8789301
#
_cell.length_a   1.000
_cell.length_b   1.000
_cell.length_c   1.000
_cell.angle_alpha   90.00
_cell.angle_beta   90.00
_cell.angle_gamma   90.00
#
_symmetry.space_group_name_H-M   'P 1'
#
loop_
_entity.id
_entity.type
_entity.pdbx_description
1 polymer ?
#
loop_
_entity_poly.entity_id
_entity_poly.type
_entity_poly.pdbx_seq_one_letter_code
_entity_poly.pdbx_strand_id
1 'polypeptide(L)'
;MEQLIIQEELSGKRLDQLVSLLFPSLTRAHAQKLIKDGAVLVNEKPRKPAYAVTTGELITVELPEPEELEVLPEDIPLDILYEDSDVILVNKPKGMVVHPAAGHASGTLVNALLYHCKDSLSGINGILRPGIVHRIDKDTTGVIIACKNDRAHQCIAAQLKEHSITRQYFALAQGVIREDEGTVDAPLGRDPENRKKMKSGLPGGKHAVTHFRVLERFSAASYISCRLETGRTHQIRVHLASLGHPLLGDIVYGSQKNPYHLEGQCLHAAVLGFRHPADGRYLEFAAPLPDYFEELLCKLRKKA
;
A
#
# COMPACT_ATOMS: atom_id res chain seq x y z
N MET A 1 -25.13 16.26 -16.05
CA MET A 1 -25.05 17.72 -15.85
C MET A 1 -26.07 18.12 -14.81
N GLU A 2 -25.65 18.69 -13.69
CA GLU A 2 -26.52 19.16 -12.61
C GLU A 2 -26.45 20.67 -12.51
N GLN A 3 -27.59 21.33 -12.21
CA GLN A 3 -27.70 22.79 -12.13
C GLN A 3 -28.32 23.19 -10.80
N LEU A 4 -27.76 24.22 -10.16
CA LEU A 4 -28.26 24.78 -8.91
C LEU A 4 -28.22 26.30 -8.95
N ILE A 5 -29.33 26.95 -8.56
CA ILE A 5 -29.36 28.38 -8.32
C ILE A 5 -29.02 28.63 -6.85
N ILE A 6 -28.05 29.52 -6.61
CA ILE A 6 -27.56 29.83 -5.26
C ILE A 6 -28.63 30.60 -4.48
N GLN A 7 -29.05 30.01 -3.37
CA GLN A 7 -29.94 30.64 -2.38
C GLN A 7 -29.13 31.47 -1.39
N GLU A 8 -29.80 32.37 -0.66
CA GLU A 8 -29.18 33.33 0.26
C GLU A 8 -28.29 32.65 1.33
N GLU A 9 -28.70 31.49 1.82
CA GLU A 9 -27.98 30.69 2.83
C GLU A 9 -26.60 30.12 2.35
N LEU A 10 -26.42 30.02 1.04
CA LEU A 10 -25.20 29.53 0.41
C LEU A 10 -24.31 30.68 -0.11
N SER A 11 -24.80 31.90 -0.10
CA SER A 11 -24.06 33.07 -0.55
C SER A 11 -22.79 33.31 0.29
N GLY A 12 -21.74 33.77 -0.35
CA GLY A 12 -20.42 33.99 0.27
C GLY A 12 -19.55 32.74 0.48
N LYS A 13 -20.09 31.54 0.28
CA LYS A 13 -19.27 30.32 0.35
C LYS A 13 -18.34 30.23 -0.84
N ARG A 14 -17.19 29.63 -0.63
CA ARG A 14 -16.24 29.34 -1.72
C ARG A 14 -16.80 28.23 -2.62
N LEU A 15 -16.58 28.36 -3.92
CA LEU A 15 -17.07 27.43 -4.92
C LEU A 15 -16.56 25.99 -4.65
N ASP A 16 -15.29 25.81 -4.24
CA ASP A 16 -14.74 24.49 -3.91
C ASP A 16 -15.39 23.85 -2.67
N GLN A 17 -15.82 24.66 -1.71
CA GLN A 17 -16.55 24.20 -0.53
C GLN A 17 -18.00 23.87 -0.88
N LEU A 18 -18.63 24.71 -1.67
CA LEU A 18 -20.01 24.52 -2.11
C LEU A 18 -20.17 23.23 -2.90
N VAL A 19 -19.32 23.00 -3.90
CA VAL A 19 -19.35 21.76 -4.71
C VAL A 19 -19.14 20.52 -3.84
N SER A 20 -18.22 20.53 -2.88
CA SER A 20 -18.05 19.38 -1.97
C SER A 20 -19.19 19.21 -0.96
N LEU A 21 -19.96 20.24 -0.67
CA LEU A 21 -21.17 20.17 0.17
C LEU A 21 -22.34 19.57 -0.59
N LEU A 22 -22.52 19.97 -1.85
CA LEU A 22 -23.61 19.50 -2.70
C LEU A 22 -23.41 18.06 -3.17
N PHE A 23 -22.16 17.64 -3.34
CA PHE A 23 -21.80 16.29 -3.76
C PHE A 23 -20.94 15.61 -2.66
N PRO A 24 -21.56 14.95 -1.66
CA PRO A 24 -20.84 14.34 -0.53
C PRO A 24 -19.84 13.26 -0.94
N SER A 25 -19.97 12.69 -2.14
CA SER A 25 -19.01 11.75 -2.73
C SER A 25 -17.71 12.43 -3.18
N LEU A 26 -17.70 13.75 -3.37
CA LEU A 26 -16.53 14.51 -3.80
C LEU A 26 -15.77 15.08 -2.61
N THR A 27 -14.48 14.78 -2.54
CA THR A 27 -13.59 15.51 -1.63
C THR A 27 -13.38 16.93 -2.13
N ARG A 28 -13.07 17.87 -1.23
CA ARG A 28 -12.76 19.26 -1.62
C ARG A 28 -11.62 19.37 -2.63
N ALA A 29 -10.61 18.47 -2.54
CA ALA A 29 -9.51 18.42 -3.50
C ALA A 29 -10.00 18.00 -4.91
N HIS A 30 -10.95 17.08 -4.98
CA HIS A 30 -11.58 16.67 -6.24
C HIS A 30 -12.45 17.78 -6.81
N ALA A 31 -13.25 18.47 -5.97
CA ALA A 31 -14.01 19.64 -6.39
C ALA A 31 -13.11 20.74 -6.98
N GLN A 32 -11.95 21.01 -6.36
CA GLN A 32 -10.97 21.96 -6.90
C GLN A 32 -10.42 21.55 -8.26
N LYS A 33 -10.22 20.25 -8.48
CA LYS A 33 -9.77 19.72 -9.79
C LYS A 33 -10.86 19.94 -10.83
N LEU A 34 -12.10 19.51 -10.56
CA LEU A 34 -13.25 19.72 -11.47
C LEU A 34 -13.44 21.18 -11.87
N ILE A 35 -13.30 22.10 -10.91
CA ILE A 35 -13.39 23.55 -11.19
C ILE A 35 -12.27 24.01 -12.13
N LYS A 36 -11.03 23.54 -11.91
CA LYS A 36 -9.87 23.90 -12.76
C LYS A 36 -9.99 23.32 -14.16
N ASP A 37 -10.52 22.10 -14.27
CA ASP A 37 -10.72 21.38 -15.52
C ASP A 37 -11.94 21.90 -16.33
N GLY A 38 -12.68 22.91 -15.77
CA GLY A 38 -13.82 23.54 -16.44
C GLY A 38 -15.14 22.77 -16.33
N ALA A 39 -15.18 21.69 -15.55
CA ALA A 39 -16.37 20.88 -15.30
C ALA A 39 -17.38 21.56 -14.32
N VAL A 40 -17.02 22.71 -13.77
CA VAL A 40 -17.90 23.54 -12.91
C VAL A 40 -17.90 24.98 -13.44
N LEU A 41 -19.08 25.45 -13.80
CA LEU A 41 -19.28 26.79 -14.31
C LEU A 41 -20.21 27.61 -13.39
N VAL A 42 -20.00 28.91 -13.32
CA VAL A 42 -20.86 29.85 -12.64
C VAL A 42 -21.41 30.85 -13.70
N ASN A 43 -22.72 30.84 -13.92
CA ASN A 43 -23.35 31.59 -15.00
C ASN A 43 -22.65 31.31 -16.35
N GLU A 44 -22.45 30.02 -16.66
CA GLU A 44 -21.79 29.50 -17.87
C GLU A 44 -20.30 29.94 -18.04
N LYS A 45 -19.68 30.50 -17.01
CA LYS A 45 -18.30 30.98 -17.05
C LYS A 45 -17.41 30.21 -16.05
N PRO A 46 -16.18 29.85 -16.43
CA PRO A 46 -15.24 29.24 -15.51
C PRO A 46 -14.82 30.22 -14.42
N ARG A 47 -14.70 29.73 -13.19
CA ARG A 47 -14.23 30.47 -12.01
C ARG A 47 -13.09 29.79 -11.30
N LYS A 48 -12.40 30.52 -10.44
CA LYS A 48 -11.37 29.92 -9.58
C LYS A 48 -12.01 29.14 -8.42
N PRO A 49 -11.38 28.09 -7.88
CA PRO A 49 -11.90 27.34 -6.73
C PRO A 49 -12.25 28.21 -5.51
N ALA A 50 -11.54 29.31 -5.32
CA ALA A 50 -11.74 30.25 -4.22
C ALA A 50 -12.85 31.30 -4.48
N TYR A 51 -13.51 31.26 -5.62
CA TYR A 51 -14.60 32.19 -5.95
C TYR A 51 -15.69 32.10 -4.90
N ALA A 52 -16.09 33.26 -4.37
CA ALA A 52 -17.22 33.36 -3.45
C ALA A 52 -18.53 33.53 -4.27
N VAL A 53 -19.42 32.54 -4.18
CA VAL A 53 -20.68 32.55 -4.91
C VAL A 53 -21.65 33.56 -4.32
N THR A 54 -22.54 34.14 -5.15
CA THR A 54 -23.54 35.08 -4.73
C THR A 54 -24.95 34.57 -5.02
N THR A 55 -25.94 35.08 -4.27
CA THR A 55 -27.34 34.69 -4.44
C THR A 55 -27.81 34.97 -5.87
N GLY A 56 -28.54 34.01 -6.45
CA GLY A 56 -29.06 34.06 -7.81
C GLY A 56 -28.10 33.59 -8.90
N GLU A 57 -26.83 33.28 -8.59
CA GLU A 57 -25.93 32.66 -9.57
C GLU A 57 -26.33 31.23 -9.86
N LEU A 58 -26.23 30.84 -11.14
CA LEU A 58 -26.42 29.46 -11.61
C LEU A 58 -25.08 28.73 -11.59
N ILE A 59 -25.00 27.69 -10.79
CA ILE A 59 -23.86 26.74 -10.80
C ILE A 59 -24.25 25.56 -11.68
N THR A 60 -23.44 25.30 -12.70
CA THR A 60 -23.55 24.08 -13.52
C THR A 60 -22.38 23.17 -13.19
N VAL A 61 -22.68 21.92 -12.83
CA VAL A 61 -21.64 20.89 -12.53
C VAL A 61 -21.82 19.74 -13.52
N GLU A 62 -20.79 19.47 -14.27
CA GLU A 62 -20.66 18.28 -15.13
C GLU A 62 -19.75 17.28 -14.41
N LEU A 63 -20.36 16.28 -13.80
CA LEU A 63 -19.58 15.20 -13.23
C LEU A 63 -19.13 14.31 -14.38
N PRO A 64 -17.81 14.12 -14.58
CA PRO A 64 -17.36 13.11 -15.52
C PRO A 64 -17.90 11.76 -15.06
N GLU A 65 -18.36 10.96 -16.02
CA GLU A 65 -18.67 9.55 -15.73
C GLU A 65 -17.48 8.94 -15.02
N PRO A 66 -17.68 8.11 -13.99
CA PRO A 66 -16.59 7.39 -13.38
C PRO A 66 -15.87 6.64 -14.49
N GLU A 67 -14.62 6.99 -14.79
CA GLU A 67 -13.77 6.08 -15.57
C GLU A 67 -13.71 4.79 -14.76
N GLU A 68 -14.41 3.76 -15.17
CA GLU A 68 -14.20 2.41 -14.69
C GLU A 68 -12.76 2.08 -15.07
N LEU A 69 -11.86 2.13 -14.07
CA LEU A 69 -10.50 1.65 -14.23
C LEU A 69 -10.62 0.15 -14.49
N GLU A 70 -10.76 -0.23 -15.76
CA GLU A 70 -10.62 -1.62 -16.16
C GLU A 70 -9.17 -2.03 -15.89
N VAL A 71 -9.01 -3.01 -15.01
CA VAL A 71 -7.72 -3.64 -14.81
C VAL A 71 -7.58 -4.74 -15.84
N LEU A 72 -6.82 -4.48 -16.88
CA LEU A 72 -6.64 -5.42 -17.98
C LEU A 72 -5.61 -6.51 -17.61
N PRO A 73 -5.84 -7.77 -18.06
CA PRO A 73 -4.85 -8.82 -17.98
C PRO A 73 -3.57 -8.45 -18.76
N GLU A 74 -2.40 -8.70 -18.18
CA GLU A 74 -1.11 -8.48 -18.85
C GLU A 74 -0.23 -9.72 -18.71
N ASP A 75 0.43 -10.13 -19.81
CA ASP A 75 1.38 -11.25 -19.83
C ASP A 75 2.70 -10.86 -19.16
N ILE A 76 2.67 -10.84 -17.83
CA ILE A 76 3.83 -10.56 -16.98
C ILE A 76 4.23 -11.86 -16.30
N PRO A 77 5.48 -12.32 -16.46
CA PRO A 77 5.96 -13.55 -15.81
C PRO A 77 5.82 -13.49 -14.29
N LEU A 78 5.27 -14.54 -13.70
CA LEU A 78 5.14 -14.72 -12.24
C LEU A 78 6.09 -15.82 -11.76
N ASP A 79 6.86 -15.53 -10.72
CA ASP A 79 7.60 -16.55 -9.96
C ASP A 79 6.66 -17.18 -8.93
N ILE A 80 6.03 -18.30 -9.33
CA ILE A 80 5.00 -19.00 -8.56
C ILE A 80 5.63 -19.99 -7.61
N LEU A 81 5.45 -19.77 -6.29
CA LEU A 81 5.94 -20.66 -5.24
C LEU A 81 4.99 -21.83 -4.97
N TYR A 82 3.68 -21.58 -5.14
CA TYR A 82 2.64 -22.59 -4.97
C TYR A 82 1.35 -22.13 -5.65
N GLU A 83 0.63 -23.08 -6.21
CA GLU A 83 -0.69 -22.83 -6.77
C GLU A 83 -1.58 -24.07 -6.68
N ASP A 84 -2.85 -23.87 -6.36
CA ASP A 84 -3.91 -24.87 -6.45
C ASP A 84 -5.25 -24.23 -6.90
N SER A 85 -6.39 -24.88 -6.61
CA SER A 85 -7.72 -24.35 -6.94
C SER A 85 -8.17 -23.18 -6.07
N ASP A 86 -7.59 -22.98 -4.90
CA ASP A 86 -8.01 -22.00 -3.89
C ASP A 86 -7.09 -20.79 -3.81
N VAL A 87 -5.79 -21.00 -3.90
CA VAL A 87 -4.79 -19.95 -3.67
C VAL A 87 -3.63 -20.02 -4.66
N ILE A 88 -3.00 -18.88 -4.87
CA ILE A 88 -1.71 -18.76 -5.57
C ILE A 88 -0.75 -17.93 -4.72
N LEU A 89 0.47 -18.42 -4.54
CA LEU A 89 1.56 -17.74 -3.84
C LEU A 89 2.65 -17.36 -4.84
N VAL A 90 3.01 -16.09 -4.84
CA VAL A 90 3.99 -15.52 -5.78
C VAL A 90 5.14 -14.91 -5.01
N ASN A 91 6.37 -15.14 -5.46
CA ASN A 91 7.55 -14.38 -5.06
C ASN A 91 7.56 -13.07 -5.84
N LYS A 92 7.00 -12.00 -5.25
CA LYS A 92 6.87 -10.70 -5.92
C LYS A 92 8.25 -10.06 -6.12
N PRO A 93 8.60 -9.66 -7.34
CA PRO A 93 9.84 -8.95 -7.60
C PRO A 93 9.83 -7.53 -7.03
N LYS A 94 11.00 -6.91 -6.91
CA LYS A 94 11.18 -5.50 -6.59
C LYS A 94 10.59 -4.61 -7.70
N GLY A 95 10.07 -3.45 -7.33
CA GLY A 95 9.51 -2.49 -8.29
C GLY A 95 8.07 -2.76 -8.72
N MET A 96 7.54 -3.97 -8.49
CA MET A 96 6.16 -4.32 -8.84
C MET A 96 5.17 -3.84 -7.78
N VAL A 97 4.15 -3.08 -8.21
CA VAL A 97 3.00 -2.69 -7.36
C VAL A 97 2.00 -3.83 -7.31
N VAL A 98 1.36 -4.05 -6.16
CA VAL A 98 0.40 -5.16 -6.00
C VAL A 98 -0.88 -4.96 -6.81
N HIS A 99 -1.46 -3.76 -6.78
CA HIS A 99 -2.72 -3.44 -7.48
C HIS A 99 -2.68 -2.03 -8.04
N PRO A 100 -3.46 -1.72 -9.08
CA PRO A 100 -3.49 -0.40 -9.68
C PRO A 100 -3.73 0.71 -8.68
N ALA A 101 -3.02 1.81 -8.83
CA ALA A 101 -3.10 3.00 -8.02
C ALA A 101 -2.73 4.23 -8.85
N ALA A 102 -2.97 5.44 -8.32
CA ALA A 102 -2.57 6.68 -8.98
C ALA A 102 -1.07 6.65 -9.36
N GLY A 103 -0.77 6.79 -10.65
CA GLY A 103 0.58 6.70 -11.22
C GLY A 103 1.08 5.29 -11.58
N HIS A 104 0.26 4.25 -11.36
CA HIS A 104 0.54 2.85 -11.72
C HIS A 104 -0.76 2.17 -12.13
N ALA A 105 -1.26 2.46 -13.34
CA ALA A 105 -2.51 1.89 -13.85
C ALA A 105 -2.32 0.46 -14.39
N SER A 106 -1.10 0.09 -14.78
CA SER A 106 -0.70 -1.16 -15.42
C SER A 106 0.60 -1.71 -14.82
N GLY A 107 1.04 -2.88 -15.27
CA GLY A 107 2.28 -3.51 -14.79
C GLY A 107 2.23 -3.98 -13.34
N THR A 108 1.04 -4.23 -12.79
CA THR A 108 0.87 -4.63 -11.39
C THR A 108 0.74 -6.15 -11.25
N LEU A 109 0.91 -6.65 -10.02
CA LEU A 109 0.68 -8.06 -9.72
C LEU A 109 -0.74 -8.50 -10.10
N VAL A 110 -1.75 -7.63 -9.91
CA VAL A 110 -3.15 -7.93 -10.31
C VAL A 110 -3.27 -8.11 -11.81
N ASN A 111 -2.61 -7.29 -12.65
CA ASN A 111 -2.61 -7.47 -14.10
C ASN A 111 -2.03 -8.85 -14.50
N ALA A 112 -0.91 -9.24 -13.88
CA ALA A 112 -0.29 -10.53 -14.12
C ALA A 112 -1.17 -11.71 -13.64
N LEU A 113 -1.79 -11.59 -12.45
CA LEU A 113 -2.70 -12.60 -11.92
C LEU A 113 -3.95 -12.76 -12.77
N LEU A 114 -4.53 -11.68 -13.30
CA LEU A 114 -5.67 -11.74 -14.23
C LEU A 114 -5.32 -12.50 -15.51
N TYR A 115 -4.12 -12.29 -16.04
CA TYR A 115 -3.65 -13.03 -17.22
C TYR A 115 -3.43 -14.51 -16.92
N HIS A 116 -2.74 -14.81 -15.83
CA HIS A 116 -2.40 -16.19 -15.43
C HIS A 116 -3.62 -16.99 -15.00
N CYS A 117 -4.44 -16.45 -14.08
CA CYS A 117 -5.57 -17.13 -13.48
C CYS A 117 -6.85 -17.04 -14.33
N LYS A 118 -6.89 -16.15 -15.33
CA LYS A 118 -8.09 -15.89 -16.15
C LYS A 118 -9.30 -15.59 -15.25
N ASP A 119 -10.38 -16.37 -15.39
CA ASP A 119 -11.65 -16.17 -14.66
C ASP A 119 -11.65 -16.72 -13.23
N SER A 120 -10.53 -17.31 -12.77
CA SER A 120 -10.44 -17.94 -11.45
C SER A 120 -9.76 -17.05 -10.40
N LEU A 121 -10.22 -15.80 -10.24
CA LEU A 121 -9.84 -14.92 -9.12
C LEU A 121 -11.07 -14.48 -8.35
N SER A 122 -10.96 -14.40 -7.01
CA SER A 122 -12.04 -13.90 -6.17
C SER A 122 -12.39 -12.46 -6.51
N GLY A 123 -13.68 -12.18 -6.69
CA GLY A 123 -14.24 -10.86 -6.97
C GLY A 123 -14.57 -10.00 -5.74
N ILE A 124 -14.40 -10.50 -4.51
CA ILE A 124 -14.88 -9.84 -3.27
C ILE A 124 -14.42 -8.40 -3.13
N ASN A 125 -13.16 -8.08 -3.51
CA ASN A 125 -12.62 -6.71 -3.43
C ASN A 125 -12.85 -5.88 -4.70
N GLY A 126 -13.78 -6.32 -5.56
CA GLY A 126 -14.16 -5.65 -6.80
C GLY A 126 -13.11 -5.73 -7.90
N ILE A 127 -13.39 -5.05 -9.02
CA ILE A 127 -12.62 -5.12 -10.27
C ILE A 127 -11.15 -4.68 -10.09
N LEU A 128 -10.88 -3.76 -9.16
CA LEU A 128 -9.52 -3.21 -8.97
C LEU A 128 -8.57 -4.12 -8.18
N ARG A 129 -9.07 -5.13 -7.46
CA ARG A 129 -8.27 -5.96 -6.54
C ARG A 129 -8.72 -7.42 -6.49
N PRO A 130 -9.00 -8.06 -7.63
CA PRO A 130 -9.45 -9.44 -7.64
C PRO A 130 -8.41 -10.34 -6.96
N GLY A 131 -8.85 -11.20 -6.07
CA GLY A 131 -8.02 -12.15 -5.34
C GLY A 131 -7.10 -11.56 -4.25
N ILE A 132 -6.95 -10.25 -4.13
CA ILE A 132 -5.98 -9.62 -3.22
C ILE A 132 -6.53 -9.48 -1.81
N VAL A 133 -5.94 -10.18 -0.85
CA VAL A 133 -6.30 -10.16 0.59
C VAL A 133 -5.33 -9.33 1.44
N HIS A 134 -4.08 -9.14 0.99
CA HIS A 134 -3.07 -8.31 1.63
C HIS A 134 -2.12 -7.69 0.60
N ARG A 135 -1.20 -6.86 1.07
CA ARG A 135 -0.22 -6.21 0.19
C ARG A 135 1.13 -6.07 0.85
N ILE A 136 2.17 -6.04 0.03
CA ILE A 136 3.50 -5.57 0.37
C ILE A 136 3.84 -4.34 -0.50
N ASP A 137 4.80 -3.54 -0.09
CA ASP A 137 5.14 -2.30 -0.79
C ASP A 137 5.78 -2.59 -2.17
N LYS A 138 5.78 -1.58 -3.07
CA LYS A 138 6.35 -1.66 -4.41
C LYS A 138 7.75 -2.29 -4.40
N ASP A 139 8.64 -1.76 -3.56
CA ASP A 139 10.05 -2.15 -3.51
C ASP A 139 10.33 -3.25 -2.45
N THR A 140 9.31 -3.78 -1.81
CA THR A 140 9.41 -4.99 -0.97
C THR A 140 9.25 -6.22 -1.84
N THR A 141 10.21 -7.13 -1.76
CA THR A 141 10.21 -8.41 -2.46
C THR A 141 9.61 -9.54 -1.61
N GLY A 142 9.35 -10.69 -2.21
CA GLY A 142 9.04 -11.93 -1.49
C GLY A 142 7.58 -12.35 -1.56
N VAL A 143 7.21 -13.29 -0.69
CA VAL A 143 5.98 -14.04 -0.79
C VAL A 143 4.73 -13.18 -0.55
N ILE A 144 3.78 -13.32 -1.45
CA ILE A 144 2.43 -12.75 -1.37
C ILE A 144 1.41 -13.81 -1.80
N ILE A 145 0.27 -13.89 -1.10
CA ILE A 145 -0.83 -14.79 -1.43
C ILE A 145 -1.98 -14.04 -2.10
N ALA A 146 -2.55 -14.65 -3.14
CA ALA A 146 -3.83 -14.24 -3.73
C ALA A 146 -4.81 -15.41 -3.73
N CYS A 147 -6.11 -15.12 -3.71
CA CYS A 147 -7.18 -16.10 -3.61
C CYS A 147 -7.89 -16.26 -4.95
N LYS A 148 -8.05 -17.51 -5.40
CA LYS A 148 -8.64 -17.87 -6.69
C LYS A 148 -10.15 -17.94 -6.67
N ASN A 149 -10.78 -18.02 -5.49
CA ASN A 149 -12.22 -18.03 -5.31
C ASN A 149 -12.64 -17.31 -4.02
N ASP A 150 -13.93 -17.02 -3.90
CA ASP A 150 -14.49 -16.23 -2.80
C ASP A 150 -14.42 -16.94 -1.44
N ARG A 151 -14.57 -18.28 -1.41
CA ARG A 151 -14.41 -19.07 -0.18
C ARG A 151 -12.98 -18.94 0.37
N ALA A 152 -11.99 -19.09 -0.49
CA ALA A 152 -10.59 -18.92 -0.11
C ALA A 152 -10.32 -17.50 0.36
N HIS A 153 -10.87 -16.50 -0.32
CA HIS A 153 -10.74 -15.09 0.06
C HIS A 153 -11.28 -14.83 1.47
N GLN A 154 -12.50 -15.27 1.76
CA GLN A 154 -13.10 -15.11 3.09
C GLN A 154 -12.28 -15.80 4.18
N CYS A 155 -11.81 -17.04 3.92
CA CYS A 155 -11.01 -17.81 4.86
C CYS A 155 -9.68 -17.14 5.16
N ILE A 156 -8.92 -16.73 4.13
CA ILE A 156 -7.62 -16.07 4.31
C ILE A 156 -7.76 -14.67 4.91
N ALA A 157 -8.79 -13.91 4.52
CA ALA A 157 -9.08 -12.60 5.11
C ALA A 157 -9.43 -12.71 6.61
N ALA A 158 -10.17 -13.75 7.02
CA ALA A 158 -10.45 -14.03 8.44
C ALA A 158 -9.14 -14.30 9.21
N GLN A 159 -8.27 -15.16 8.71
CA GLN A 159 -6.97 -15.46 9.32
C GLN A 159 -6.07 -14.20 9.43
N LEU A 160 -6.09 -13.33 8.42
CA LEU A 160 -5.38 -12.04 8.47
C LEU A 160 -5.95 -11.11 9.55
N LYS A 161 -7.27 -11.09 9.72
CA LYS A 161 -7.98 -10.29 10.74
C LYS A 161 -7.71 -10.81 12.16
N GLU A 162 -7.63 -12.13 12.32
CA GLU A 162 -7.33 -12.81 13.59
C GLU A 162 -5.83 -12.88 13.90
N HIS A 163 -4.98 -12.36 12.98
CA HIS A 163 -3.53 -12.37 13.11
C HIS A 163 -2.93 -13.79 13.23
N SER A 164 -3.60 -14.81 12.70
CA SER A 164 -3.17 -16.21 12.74
C SER A 164 -2.24 -16.60 11.59
N ILE A 165 -2.07 -15.73 10.57
CA ILE A 165 -1.12 -15.92 9.46
C ILE A 165 0.30 -15.59 9.90
N THR A 166 1.22 -16.55 9.72
CA THR A 166 2.65 -16.30 9.90
C THR A 166 3.16 -15.38 8.78
N ARG A 167 3.82 -14.28 9.16
CA ARG A 167 4.45 -13.33 8.24
C ARG A 167 5.81 -12.94 8.78
N GLN A 168 6.85 -13.49 8.17
CA GLN A 168 8.23 -13.19 8.53
C GLN A 168 8.93 -12.45 7.40
N TYR A 169 9.65 -11.42 7.76
CA TYR A 169 10.41 -10.57 6.84
C TYR A 169 11.87 -10.55 7.23
N PHE A 170 12.75 -10.42 6.25
CA PHE A 170 14.13 -10.05 6.46
C PHE A 170 14.37 -8.61 6.03
N ALA A 171 15.16 -7.89 6.80
CA ALA A 171 15.47 -6.49 6.53
C ALA A 171 16.90 -6.15 6.89
N LEU A 172 17.46 -5.16 6.18
CA LEU A 172 18.69 -4.50 6.56
C LEU A 172 18.37 -3.11 7.09
N ALA A 173 18.59 -2.91 8.38
CA ALA A 173 18.38 -1.66 9.09
C ALA A 173 19.68 -0.84 9.17
N GLN A 174 19.57 0.48 9.13
CA GLN A 174 20.70 1.40 9.27
C GLN A 174 21.15 1.46 10.74
N GLY A 175 22.46 1.46 10.95
CA GLY A 175 23.06 1.50 12.28
C GLY A 175 23.04 0.15 13.00
N VAL A 176 23.67 0.10 14.17
CA VAL A 176 23.81 -1.09 15.00
C VAL A 176 22.69 -1.10 16.04
N ILE A 177 21.74 -2.02 15.89
CA ILE A 177 20.71 -2.27 16.91
C ILE A 177 21.38 -3.05 18.04
N ARG A 178 21.34 -2.53 19.26
CA ARG A 178 22.04 -3.11 20.42
C ARG A 178 21.32 -4.30 21.02
N GLU A 179 20.01 -4.22 21.07
CA GLU A 179 19.11 -5.24 21.59
C GLU A 179 19.08 -6.44 20.61
N ASP A 180 19.15 -7.67 21.13
CA ASP A 180 19.10 -8.88 20.30
C ASP A 180 17.72 -9.10 19.69
N GLU A 181 16.67 -8.69 20.41
CA GLU A 181 15.28 -8.74 19.96
C GLU A 181 14.46 -7.62 20.62
N GLY A 182 13.32 -7.33 20.04
CA GLY A 182 12.42 -6.34 20.59
C GLY A 182 11.05 -6.34 19.93
N THR A 183 10.13 -5.60 20.54
CA THR A 183 8.78 -5.41 20.05
C THR A 183 8.47 -3.92 19.94
N VAL A 184 7.97 -3.50 18.78
CA VAL A 184 7.40 -2.17 18.59
C VAL A 184 5.88 -2.33 18.57
N ASP A 185 5.23 -1.95 19.64
CA ASP A 185 3.77 -1.85 19.76
C ASP A 185 3.40 -0.36 19.75
N ALA A 186 3.13 0.17 18.58
CA ALA A 186 2.84 1.58 18.40
C ALA A 186 1.86 1.80 17.25
N PRO A 187 0.74 2.54 17.47
CA PRO A 187 -0.27 2.75 16.45
C PRO A 187 0.28 3.55 15.26
N LEU A 188 -0.18 3.20 14.05
CA LEU A 188 0.21 3.86 12.82
C LEU A 188 -0.93 4.65 12.20
N GLY A 189 -0.65 5.87 11.79
CA GLY A 189 -1.56 6.75 11.08
C GLY A 189 -0.88 7.48 9.92
N ARG A 190 -1.65 8.17 9.07
CA ARG A 190 -1.08 9.05 8.07
C ARG A 190 -0.42 10.25 8.73
N ASP A 191 0.78 10.60 8.29
CA ASP A 191 1.49 11.78 8.79
C ASP A 191 0.68 13.05 8.43
N PRO A 192 0.28 13.87 9.41
CA PRO A 192 -0.46 15.10 9.16
C PRO A 192 0.30 16.11 8.29
N GLU A 193 1.63 16.14 8.40
CA GLU A 193 2.50 17.07 7.67
C GLU A 193 2.85 16.56 6.28
N ASN A 194 2.91 15.24 6.10
CA ASN A 194 3.23 14.63 4.80
C ASN A 194 2.35 13.42 4.50
N ARG A 195 1.25 13.62 3.79
CA ARG A 195 0.26 12.58 3.46
C ARG A 195 0.81 11.39 2.67
N LYS A 196 2.02 11.46 2.12
CA LYS A 196 2.73 10.33 1.49
C LYS A 196 3.40 9.41 2.50
N LYS A 197 3.55 9.86 3.76
CA LYS A 197 4.18 9.13 4.86
C LYS A 197 3.15 8.58 5.84
N MET A 198 3.57 7.55 6.55
CA MET A 198 2.92 7.06 7.78
C MET A 198 3.79 7.50 8.96
N LYS A 199 3.18 7.66 10.13
CA LYS A 199 3.86 8.03 11.37
C LYS A 199 3.43 7.11 12.50
N SER A 200 4.37 6.74 13.36
CA SER A 200 4.18 5.91 14.53
C SER A 200 3.77 6.76 15.74
N GLY A 201 2.98 6.18 16.66
CA GLY A 201 2.59 6.81 17.91
C GLY A 201 1.53 7.92 17.78
N LEU A 202 0.82 8.00 16.65
CA LEU A 202 -0.22 9.00 16.46
C LEU A 202 -1.50 8.67 17.23
N PRO A 203 -2.11 9.63 17.96
CA PRO A 203 -3.45 9.48 18.51
C PRO A 203 -4.47 9.17 17.39
N GLY A 204 -5.30 8.14 17.60
CA GLY A 204 -6.25 7.66 16.60
C GLY A 204 -5.64 6.83 15.46
N GLY A 205 -4.34 6.54 15.51
CA GLY A 205 -3.68 5.59 14.64
C GLY A 205 -4.22 4.16 14.80
N LYS A 206 -4.08 3.33 13.78
CA LYS A 206 -4.46 1.92 13.84
C LYS A 206 -3.41 1.12 14.60
N HIS A 207 -3.82 0.27 15.54
CA HIS A 207 -2.95 -0.65 16.27
C HIS A 207 -2.00 -1.40 15.32
N ALA A 208 -0.72 -1.46 15.69
CA ALA A 208 0.32 -2.07 14.88
C ALA A 208 1.43 -2.64 15.79
N VAL A 209 1.78 -3.92 15.58
CA VAL A 209 2.78 -4.64 16.35
C VAL A 209 3.78 -5.31 15.41
N THR A 210 5.06 -5.04 15.63
CA THR A 210 6.20 -5.63 14.93
C THR A 210 7.20 -6.18 15.95
N HIS A 211 7.48 -7.47 15.89
CA HIS A 211 8.59 -8.09 16.61
C HIS A 211 9.80 -8.13 15.70
N PHE A 212 10.98 -7.84 16.24
CA PHE A 212 12.23 -8.00 15.51
C PHE A 212 13.25 -8.82 16.31
N ARG A 213 14.14 -9.49 15.58
CA ARG A 213 15.32 -10.20 16.11
C ARG A 213 16.50 -9.86 15.25
N VAL A 214 17.62 -9.49 15.88
CA VAL A 214 18.88 -9.24 15.17
C VAL A 214 19.54 -10.57 14.84
N LEU A 215 19.84 -10.75 13.57
CA LEU A 215 20.52 -11.95 13.06
C LEU A 215 22.03 -11.73 12.95
N GLU A 216 22.44 -10.57 12.44
CA GLU A 216 23.84 -10.17 12.31
C GLU A 216 23.98 -8.66 12.53
N ARG A 217 25.12 -8.24 13.10
CA ARG A 217 25.51 -6.83 13.26
C ARG A 217 26.73 -6.54 12.42
N PHE A 218 26.69 -5.42 11.71
CA PHE A 218 27.81 -4.89 10.93
C PHE A 218 28.23 -3.52 11.48
N SER A 219 29.34 -2.97 11.01
CA SER A 219 29.85 -1.67 11.48
C SER A 219 28.84 -0.50 11.41
N ALA A 220 27.92 -0.52 10.43
CA ALA A 220 26.95 0.56 10.19
C ALA A 220 25.55 0.04 9.81
N ALA A 221 25.25 -1.23 10.03
CA ALA A 221 23.96 -1.84 9.71
C ALA A 221 23.66 -3.05 10.60
N SER A 222 22.41 -3.45 10.66
CA SER A 222 21.95 -4.68 11.30
C SER A 222 21.08 -5.49 10.36
N TYR A 223 21.34 -6.78 10.21
CA TYR A 223 20.46 -7.74 9.53
C TYR A 223 19.46 -8.27 10.55
N ILE A 224 18.18 -8.11 10.27
CA ILE A 224 17.11 -8.45 11.20
C ILE A 224 16.05 -9.32 10.56
N SER A 225 15.43 -10.16 11.38
CA SER A 225 14.16 -10.82 11.10
C SER A 225 13.03 -10.02 11.77
N CYS A 226 11.94 -9.78 11.05
CA CYS A 226 10.74 -9.14 11.60
C CYS A 226 9.54 -10.07 11.46
N ARG A 227 8.77 -10.24 12.55
CA ARG A 227 7.48 -10.94 12.55
C ARG A 227 6.35 -9.96 12.81
N LEU A 228 5.32 -10.02 11.98
CA LEU A 228 4.18 -9.13 12.05
C LEU A 228 2.96 -9.79 12.71
N GLU A 229 2.37 -9.14 13.70
CA GLU A 229 0.99 -9.44 14.12
C GLU A 229 0.00 -8.72 13.21
N THR A 230 0.20 -7.45 12.97
CA THR A 230 -0.63 -6.60 12.11
C THR A 230 0.05 -6.34 10.76
N GLY A 231 -0.69 -5.85 9.75
CA GLY A 231 -0.16 -5.53 8.42
C GLY A 231 -0.57 -4.13 7.96
N ARG A 232 -0.08 -3.07 8.63
CA ARG A 232 -0.37 -1.68 8.24
C ARG A 232 0.59 -1.22 7.15
N THR A 233 0.15 -0.24 6.37
CA THR A 233 0.97 0.38 5.31
C THR A 233 2.32 0.83 5.87
N HIS A 234 3.41 0.41 5.24
CA HIS A 234 4.81 0.73 5.61
C HIS A 234 5.19 0.32 7.05
N GLN A 235 4.50 -0.62 7.69
CA GLN A 235 4.61 -0.87 9.13
C GLN A 235 6.04 -1.10 9.61
N ILE A 236 6.76 -2.07 9.07
CA ILE A 236 8.16 -2.36 9.47
C ILE A 236 9.04 -1.13 9.25
N ARG A 237 8.89 -0.46 8.12
CA ARG A 237 9.66 0.72 7.74
C ARG A 237 9.51 1.86 8.74
N VAL A 238 8.28 2.16 9.13
CA VAL A 238 7.95 3.21 10.10
C VAL A 238 8.38 2.84 11.50
N HIS A 239 8.12 1.61 11.93
CA HIS A 239 8.50 1.13 13.26
C HIS A 239 10.02 1.16 13.46
N LEU A 240 10.79 0.63 12.51
CA LEU A 240 12.27 0.65 12.60
C LEU A 240 12.81 2.09 12.52
N ALA A 241 12.22 2.93 11.69
CA ALA A 241 12.60 4.35 11.62
C ALA A 241 12.31 5.08 12.95
N SER A 242 11.21 4.75 13.65
CA SER A 242 10.89 5.35 14.96
C SER A 242 11.87 4.95 16.07
N LEU A 243 12.56 3.81 15.90
CA LEU A 243 13.66 3.38 16.78
C LEU A 243 15.02 4.03 16.40
N GLY A 244 15.07 4.87 15.35
CA GLY A 244 16.32 5.42 14.84
C GLY A 244 17.07 4.52 13.85
N HIS A 245 16.47 3.40 13.44
CA HIS A 245 17.04 2.39 12.56
C HIS A 245 16.24 2.21 11.27
N PRO A 246 16.08 3.25 10.40
CA PRO A 246 15.36 3.11 9.14
C PRO A 246 16.03 2.04 8.27
N LEU A 247 15.28 1.45 7.33
CA LEU A 247 15.81 0.43 6.45
C LEU A 247 16.81 1.01 5.45
N LEU A 248 17.84 0.26 5.10
CA LEU A 248 18.78 0.64 4.04
C LEU A 248 18.02 0.83 2.71
N GLY A 249 18.33 1.91 2.00
CA GLY A 249 17.67 2.29 0.75
C GLY A 249 16.27 2.91 0.89
N ASP A 250 15.74 3.04 2.11
CA ASP A 250 14.45 3.70 2.33
C ASP A 250 14.59 5.22 2.31
N ILE A 251 14.36 5.85 1.17
CA ILE A 251 14.42 7.31 0.99
C ILE A 251 13.22 8.06 1.59
N VAL A 252 12.17 7.33 1.98
CA VAL A 252 10.95 7.93 2.57
C VAL A 252 11.13 8.15 4.07
N TYR A 253 11.65 7.16 4.79
CA TYR A 253 11.78 7.18 6.25
C TYR A 253 13.24 7.27 6.72
N GLY A 254 14.21 7.05 5.84
CA GLY A 254 15.62 7.06 6.13
C GLY A 254 16.37 8.25 5.50
N SER A 255 17.68 8.06 5.36
CA SER A 255 18.57 9.04 4.76
C SER A 255 18.44 9.11 3.25
N GLN A 256 18.55 10.33 2.68
CA GLN A 256 18.70 10.53 1.24
C GLN A 256 20.06 9.98 0.73
N LYS A 257 21.03 9.81 1.62
CA LYS A 257 22.31 9.17 1.29
C LYS A 257 22.07 7.67 1.10
N ASN A 258 22.35 7.17 -0.09
CA ASN A 258 22.19 5.78 -0.48
C ASN A 258 23.53 5.20 -0.96
N PRO A 259 24.46 4.91 -0.04
CA PRO A 259 25.84 4.51 -0.40
C PRO A 259 25.91 3.14 -1.07
N TYR A 260 24.81 2.39 -1.05
CA TYR A 260 24.73 1.06 -1.65
C TYR A 260 23.97 1.07 -2.97
N HIS A 261 23.52 2.23 -3.46
CA HIS A 261 22.75 2.42 -4.70
C HIS A 261 21.51 1.53 -4.78
N LEU A 262 20.79 1.38 -3.64
CA LEU A 262 19.59 0.56 -3.57
C LEU A 262 18.38 1.30 -4.19
N GLU A 263 17.64 0.61 -5.01
CA GLU A 263 16.37 1.09 -5.54
C GLU A 263 15.23 0.79 -4.54
N GLY A 264 15.07 1.62 -3.50
CA GLY A 264 14.08 1.44 -2.44
C GLY A 264 14.58 0.61 -1.25
N GLN A 265 13.71 0.37 -0.27
CA GLN A 265 14.01 -0.29 0.98
C GLN A 265 14.51 -1.73 0.83
N CYS A 266 15.52 -2.10 1.62
CA CYS A 266 16.00 -3.48 1.72
C CYS A 266 15.10 -4.26 2.69
N LEU A 267 13.99 -4.78 2.16
CA LEU A 267 12.94 -5.52 2.89
C LEU A 267 12.42 -6.65 2.02
N HIS A 268 12.33 -7.84 2.60
CA HIS A 268 11.93 -9.05 1.92
C HIS A 268 10.91 -9.84 2.75
N ALA A 269 9.73 -10.14 2.19
CA ALA A 269 8.73 -11.02 2.77
C ALA A 269 9.20 -12.47 2.59
N ALA A 270 9.94 -12.99 3.58
CA ALA A 270 10.65 -14.24 3.48
C ALA A 270 9.77 -15.46 3.67
N VAL A 271 8.80 -15.40 4.62
CA VAL A 271 7.95 -16.55 4.95
C VAL A 271 6.50 -16.11 5.09
N LEU A 272 5.61 -16.92 4.53
CA LEU A 272 4.16 -16.80 4.73
C LEU A 272 3.59 -18.18 5.06
N GLY A 273 2.93 -18.28 6.23
CA GLY A 273 2.28 -19.51 6.68
C GLY A 273 0.79 -19.25 6.99
N PHE A 274 -0.07 -20.16 6.55
CA PHE A 274 -1.52 -20.05 6.70
C PHE A 274 -2.19 -21.42 6.80
N ARG A 275 -3.43 -21.46 7.28
CA ARG A 275 -4.27 -22.66 7.19
C ARG A 275 -5.02 -22.68 5.86
N HIS A 276 -4.88 -23.79 5.14
CA HIS A 276 -5.46 -23.95 3.79
C HIS A 276 -7.00 -23.87 3.82
N PRO A 277 -7.64 -23.10 2.90
CA PRO A 277 -9.09 -22.91 2.89
C PRO A 277 -9.91 -24.18 2.71
N ALA A 278 -9.39 -25.20 2.02
CA ALA A 278 -10.13 -26.43 1.74
C ALA A 278 -10.21 -27.37 2.94
N ASP A 279 -9.09 -27.60 3.63
CA ASP A 279 -8.93 -28.66 4.62
C ASP A 279 -8.36 -28.21 5.98
N GLY A 280 -7.99 -26.93 6.11
CA GLY A 280 -7.46 -26.37 7.33
C GLY A 280 -6.04 -26.79 7.70
N ARG A 281 -5.34 -27.58 6.86
CA ARG A 281 -3.92 -27.95 7.09
C ARG A 281 -3.05 -26.69 7.08
N TYR A 282 -2.04 -26.66 7.93
CA TYR A 282 -1.07 -25.57 7.93
C TYR A 282 -0.08 -25.75 6.78
N LEU A 283 0.07 -24.71 5.99
CA LEU A 283 1.08 -24.63 4.92
C LEU A 283 1.97 -23.42 5.17
N GLU A 284 3.26 -23.57 4.89
CA GLU A 284 4.24 -22.49 5.00
C GLU A 284 5.17 -22.50 3.80
N PHE A 285 5.37 -21.32 3.22
CA PHE A 285 6.18 -21.13 2.04
C PHE A 285 7.24 -20.06 2.28
N ALA A 286 8.44 -20.31 1.80
CA ALA A 286 9.55 -19.38 1.87
C ALA A 286 9.92 -18.89 0.48
N ALA A 287 10.13 -17.59 0.33
CA ALA A 287 10.75 -17.01 -0.85
C ALA A 287 12.27 -16.89 -0.63
N PRO A 288 13.11 -17.26 -1.62
CA PRO A 288 14.57 -17.07 -1.51
C PRO A 288 14.90 -15.57 -1.45
N LEU A 289 16.00 -15.25 -0.75
CA LEU A 289 16.50 -13.87 -0.76
C LEU A 289 16.85 -13.46 -2.21
N PRO A 290 16.47 -12.28 -2.65
CA PRO A 290 16.84 -11.81 -3.98
C PRO A 290 18.31 -11.43 -4.05
N ASP A 291 18.92 -11.55 -5.23
CA ASP A 291 20.35 -11.36 -5.47
C ASP A 291 20.89 -10.04 -4.89
N TYR A 292 20.18 -8.92 -5.08
CA TYR A 292 20.60 -7.63 -4.53
C TYR A 292 20.75 -7.63 -3.00
N PHE A 293 19.92 -8.43 -2.30
CA PHE A 293 19.95 -8.54 -0.85
C PHE A 293 21.14 -9.38 -0.41
N GLU A 294 21.37 -10.53 -1.06
CA GLU A 294 22.50 -11.42 -0.79
C GLU A 294 23.84 -10.73 -1.08
N GLU A 295 23.94 -10.04 -2.23
CA GLU A 295 25.13 -9.25 -2.57
C GLU A 295 25.43 -8.17 -1.52
N LEU A 296 24.38 -7.50 -1.02
CA LEU A 296 24.55 -6.47 0.00
C LEU A 296 25.00 -7.09 1.33
N LEU A 297 24.44 -8.23 1.74
CA LEU A 297 24.90 -8.98 2.91
C LEU A 297 26.37 -9.38 2.78
N CYS A 298 26.78 -9.90 1.62
CA CYS A 298 28.17 -10.22 1.35
C CYS A 298 29.11 -9.00 1.44
N LYS A 299 28.67 -7.86 0.93
CA LYS A 299 29.44 -6.59 1.02
C LYS A 299 29.59 -6.11 2.47
N LEU A 300 28.52 -6.23 3.26
CA LEU A 300 28.52 -5.82 4.67
C LEU A 300 29.42 -6.73 5.52
N ARG A 301 29.37 -8.06 5.30
CA ARG A 301 30.23 -9.04 5.98
C ARG A 301 31.72 -8.83 5.71
N LYS A 302 32.09 -8.37 4.51
CA LYS A 302 33.50 -8.06 4.17
C LYS A 302 34.03 -6.77 4.81
N LYS A 303 33.12 -5.91 5.31
CA LYS A 303 33.48 -4.61 5.95
C LYS A 303 33.28 -4.62 7.47
N ALA A 304 32.80 -5.73 8.02
CA ALA A 304 32.54 -5.90 9.46
C ALA A 304 33.84 -6.17 10.25
#